data_5751ebf62b05b81b04201e50165bd772
#
_entry.id   5751ebf62b05b81b04201e50165bd772
#
_cell.length_a   1.000
_cell.length_b   1.000
_cell.length_c   1.000
_cell.angle_alpha   90.00
_cell.angle_beta   90.00
_cell.angle_gamma   90.00
#
_symmetry.space_group_name_H-M   'P 1'
#
loop_
_entity.id
_entity.type
_entity.pdbx_description
1 polymer ?
#
loop_
_entity_poly.entity_id
_entity_poly.type
_entity_poly.pdbx_seq_one_letter_code
_entity_poly.pdbx_strand_id
1 'polypeptide(L)'
;MKRLGVNIDHIATLRNARGEIHPDPFYAASEVVKMGADSVTIHLREDRRHINDLDAKKICKLKKILVNLEISMNDKIVKNALKIKPNYICIVPENRKEVTTE
;
A
#
# COMPACT_ATOMS: atom_id res chain seq x y z
N MET A 1 14.54 -18.04 -10.14
CA MET A 1 14.55 -17.58 -8.74
C MET A 1 13.21 -16.93 -8.39
N LYS A 2 12.65 -17.27 -7.28
CA LYS A 2 11.39 -16.67 -6.81
C LYS A 2 11.64 -15.32 -6.16
N ARG A 3 10.66 -14.43 -6.27
CA ARG A 3 10.71 -13.10 -5.64
C ARG A 3 9.69 -13.02 -4.52
N LEU A 4 10.00 -12.25 -3.50
CA LEU A 4 9.12 -12.04 -2.35
C LEU A 4 8.54 -10.63 -2.38
N GLY A 5 7.22 -10.54 -2.50
CA GLY A 5 6.49 -9.30 -2.27
C GLY A 5 5.87 -9.33 -0.89
N VAL A 6 5.98 -8.25 -0.14
CA VAL A 6 5.46 -8.14 1.23
C VAL A 6 4.35 -7.10 1.28
N ASN A 7 3.17 -7.51 1.71
CA ASN A 7 2.05 -6.59 1.95
C ASN A 7 2.22 -5.95 3.33
N ILE A 8 2.13 -4.63 3.38
CA ILE A 8 2.30 -3.86 4.62
C ILE A 8 1.04 -3.06 5.01
N ASP A 9 -0.11 -3.36 4.43
CA ASP A 9 -1.36 -2.64 4.70
C ASP A 9 -1.68 -2.57 6.19
N HIS A 10 -1.47 -3.67 6.90
CA HIS A 10 -1.89 -3.77 8.31
C HIS A 10 -0.98 -3.00 9.27
N ILE A 11 0.17 -2.53 8.83
CA ILE A 11 0.95 -1.53 9.57
C ILE A 11 0.13 -0.26 9.69
N ALA A 12 -0.50 0.16 8.60
CA ALA A 12 -1.41 1.32 8.61
C ALA A 12 -2.68 1.04 9.42
N THR A 13 -3.21 -0.18 9.36
CA THR A 13 -4.35 -0.59 10.17
C THR A 13 -4.07 -0.38 11.66
N LEU A 14 -2.92 -0.85 12.12
CA LEU A 14 -2.52 -0.69 13.52
C LEU A 14 -2.31 0.78 13.88
N ARG A 15 -1.63 1.54 13.05
CA ARG A 15 -1.46 2.99 13.25
C ARG A 15 -2.81 3.69 13.42
N ASN A 16 -3.75 3.40 12.51
CA ASN A 16 -5.06 4.04 12.51
C ASN A 16 -5.86 3.66 13.75
N ALA A 17 -5.79 2.39 14.17
CA ALA A 17 -6.46 1.93 15.40
C ALA A 17 -5.92 2.63 16.65
N ARG A 18 -4.63 2.95 16.67
CA ARG A 18 -4.00 3.67 17.79
C ARG A 18 -4.30 5.18 17.77
N GLY A 19 -4.73 5.72 16.63
CA GLY A 19 -4.95 7.15 16.48
C GLY A 19 -3.66 7.98 16.54
N GLU A 20 -2.53 7.39 16.17
CA GLU A 20 -1.21 8.02 16.25
C GLU A 20 -0.52 8.01 14.89
N ILE A 21 0.76 8.42 14.88
CA ILE A 21 1.59 8.41 13.67
C ILE A 21 2.41 7.13 13.53
N HIS A 22 2.46 6.30 14.55
CA HIS A 22 3.18 5.04 14.57
C HIS A 22 2.23 3.86 14.80
N PRO A 23 2.56 2.67 14.25
CA PRO A 23 3.68 2.40 13.34
C PRO A 23 3.45 3.00 11.95
N ASP A 24 4.53 3.40 11.28
CA ASP A 24 4.47 4.09 9.99
C ASP A 24 4.71 3.10 8.84
N PRO A 25 3.76 2.92 7.91
CA PRO A 25 3.95 2.04 6.76
C PRO A 25 5.10 2.48 5.84
N PHE A 26 5.41 3.77 5.77
CA PHE A 26 6.57 4.25 5.01
C PHE A 26 7.87 3.69 5.58
N TYR A 27 8.04 3.70 6.88
CA TYR A 27 9.20 3.11 7.55
C TYR A 27 9.24 1.60 7.35
N ALA A 28 8.10 0.93 7.49
CA ALA A 28 7.99 -0.51 7.28
C ALA A 28 8.40 -0.91 5.85
N ALA A 29 8.00 -0.14 4.84
CA ALA A 29 8.38 -0.38 3.44
C ALA A 29 9.90 -0.40 3.29
N SER A 30 10.58 0.57 3.88
CA SER A 30 12.05 0.64 3.85
C SER A 30 12.69 -0.55 4.54
N GLU A 31 12.16 -0.94 5.70
CA GLU A 31 12.75 -2.01 6.52
C GLU A 31 12.59 -3.40 5.87
N VAL A 32 11.41 -3.72 5.31
CA VAL A 32 11.22 -5.04 4.71
C VAL A 32 12.10 -5.24 3.49
N VAL A 33 12.36 -4.19 2.73
CA VAL A 33 13.27 -4.26 1.57
C VAL A 33 14.71 -4.47 2.04
N LYS A 34 15.14 -3.79 3.09
CA LYS A 34 16.47 -4.03 3.70
C LYS A 34 16.62 -5.46 4.19
N MET A 35 15.53 -6.08 4.63
CA MET A 35 15.52 -7.47 5.10
C MET A 35 15.49 -8.49 3.97
N GLY A 36 15.38 -8.06 2.72
CA GLY A 36 15.47 -8.95 1.56
C GLY A 36 14.21 -9.09 0.73
N ALA A 37 13.14 -8.34 1.03
CA ALA A 37 11.96 -8.33 0.16
C ALA A 37 12.29 -7.70 -1.19
N ASP A 38 11.73 -8.27 -2.26
CA ASP A 38 11.92 -7.75 -3.62
C ASP A 38 10.97 -6.60 -3.93
N SER A 39 9.80 -6.61 -3.32
CA SER A 39 8.78 -5.59 -3.54
C SER A 39 7.90 -5.42 -2.31
N VAL A 40 7.20 -4.29 -2.29
CA VAL A 40 6.21 -3.96 -1.27
C VAL A 40 4.86 -3.84 -1.95
N THR A 41 3.84 -4.44 -1.36
CA THR A 41 2.46 -4.31 -1.82
C THR A 41 1.67 -3.46 -0.83
N ILE A 42 0.95 -2.50 -1.35
CA ILE A 42 0.01 -1.67 -0.60
C ILE A 42 -1.30 -1.59 -1.37
N HIS A 43 -2.41 -1.48 -0.65
CA HIS A 43 -3.74 -1.37 -1.23
C HIS A 43 -4.35 -0.03 -0.83
N LEU A 44 -4.58 0.84 -1.81
CA LEU A 44 -5.30 2.09 -1.62
C LEU A 44 -6.78 1.82 -1.86
N ARG A 45 -7.50 1.46 -0.80
CA ARG A 45 -8.93 1.17 -0.87
C ARG A 45 -9.74 2.47 -1.05
N GLU A 46 -10.90 2.33 -1.64
CA GLU A 46 -11.83 3.46 -1.79
C GLU A 46 -12.23 4.05 -0.44
N ASP A 47 -12.37 3.21 0.58
CA ASP A 47 -12.78 3.63 1.94
C ASP A 47 -11.61 4.08 2.82
N ARG A 48 -10.37 3.95 2.35
CA ARG A 48 -9.16 4.37 3.08
C ARG A 48 -9.07 3.81 4.50
N ARG A 49 -9.48 2.55 4.69
CA ARG A 49 -9.48 1.95 6.04
C ARG A 49 -8.08 1.74 6.64
N HIS A 50 -7.05 1.71 5.81
CA HIS A 50 -5.66 1.54 6.29
C HIS A 50 -4.71 2.50 5.56
N ILE A 51 -4.13 2.14 4.42
CA ILE A 51 -3.27 3.02 3.63
C ILE A 51 -4.07 4.24 3.18
N ASN A 52 -3.53 5.42 3.43
CA ASN A 52 -4.11 6.67 2.95
C ASN A 52 -3.32 7.21 1.75
N ASP A 53 -3.82 8.29 1.16
CA ASP A 53 -3.23 8.86 -0.06
C ASP A 53 -1.79 9.34 0.18
N LEU A 54 -1.52 9.88 1.37
CA LEU A 54 -0.17 10.34 1.72
C LEU A 54 0.80 9.17 1.86
N ASP A 55 0.36 8.08 2.50
CA ASP A 55 1.16 6.85 2.60
C ASP A 55 1.56 6.36 1.23
N ALA A 56 0.57 6.19 0.34
CA ALA A 56 0.79 5.68 -1.02
C ALA A 56 1.76 6.59 -1.79
N LYS A 57 1.57 7.89 -1.70
CA LYS A 57 2.43 8.87 -2.36
C LYS A 57 3.87 8.78 -1.87
N LYS A 58 4.08 8.72 -0.57
CA LYS A 58 5.42 8.64 0.03
C LYS A 58 6.12 7.33 -0.31
N ILE A 59 5.41 6.21 -0.19
CA ILE A 59 5.97 4.87 -0.44
C ILE A 59 6.36 4.75 -1.92
N CYS A 60 5.51 5.20 -2.84
CA CYS A 60 5.78 5.10 -4.27
C CYS A 60 6.91 6.04 -4.73
N LYS A 61 7.29 7.03 -3.95
CA LYS A 61 8.44 7.90 -4.23
C LYS A 61 9.77 7.31 -3.79
N LEU A 62 9.76 6.26 -2.97
CA LEU A 62 11.00 5.64 -2.52
C LEU A 62 11.75 5.05 -3.71
N LYS A 63 13.01 5.46 -3.86
CA LYS A 63 13.91 4.87 -4.86
C LYS A 63 14.39 3.51 -4.32
N LYS A 64 14.69 2.58 -5.22
CA LYS A 64 15.18 1.23 -4.89
C LYS A 64 14.14 0.30 -4.26
N ILE A 65 12.88 0.70 -4.23
CA ILE A 65 11.78 -0.16 -3.78
C ILE A 65 10.82 -0.33 -4.94
N LEU A 66 10.50 -1.58 -5.28
CA LEU A 66 9.44 -1.88 -6.23
C LEU A 66 8.12 -1.91 -5.48
N VAL A 67 7.18 -1.09 -5.90
CA VAL A 67 5.87 -0.97 -5.26
C VAL A 67 4.80 -1.52 -6.18
N ASN A 68 4.02 -2.46 -5.66
CA ASN A 68 2.79 -2.96 -6.28
C ASN A 68 1.61 -2.29 -5.57
N LEU A 69 0.86 -1.48 -6.31
CA LEU A 69 -0.31 -0.79 -5.78
C LEU A 69 -1.58 -1.53 -6.18
N GLU A 70 -2.28 -2.07 -5.21
CA GLU A 70 -3.59 -2.66 -5.41
C GLU A 70 -4.66 -1.58 -5.38
N ILE A 71 -5.57 -1.61 -6.34
CA ILE A 71 -6.66 -0.64 -6.47
C ILE A 71 -7.91 -1.31 -7.03
N SER A 72 -9.07 -0.71 -6.76
CA SER A 72 -10.31 -1.07 -7.44
C SER A 72 -10.41 -0.38 -8.81
N MET A 73 -11.43 -0.73 -9.58
CA MET A 73 -11.74 -0.11 -10.88
C MET A 73 -12.48 1.23 -10.75
N ASN A 74 -12.37 1.89 -9.62
CA ASN A 74 -12.98 3.21 -9.41
C ASN A 74 -12.19 4.29 -10.14
N ASP A 75 -12.86 5.13 -10.90
CA ASP A 75 -12.22 6.17 -11.72
C ASP A 75 -11.32 7.12 -10.93
N LYS A 76 -11.76 7.54 -9.75
CA LYS A 76 -10.99 8.44 -8.91
C LYS A 76 -9.71 7.78 -8.39
N ILE A 77 -9.81 6.51 -8.00
CA ILE A 77 -8.67 5.73 -7.54
C ILE A 77 -7.69 5.50 -8.69
N VAL A 78 -8.18 5.15 -9.86
CA VAL A 78 -7.33 4.96 -11.04
C VAL A 78 -6.58 6.25 -11.40
N LYS A 79 -7.24 7.39 -11.35
CA LYS A 79 -6.61 8.70 -11.58
C LYS A 79 -5.51 8.98 -10.56
N ASN A 80 -5.76 8.68 -9.28
CA ASN A 80 -4.76 8.81 -8.23
C ASN A 80 -3.56 7.91 -8.48
N ALA A 81 -3.79 6.67 -8.86
CA ALA A 81 -2.72 5.71 -9.16
C ALA A 81 -1.83 6.22 -10.31
N LEU A 82 -2.45 6.79 -11.35
CA LEU A 82 -1.71 7.37 -12.48
C LEU A 82 -0.81 8.55 -12.05
N LYS A 83 -1.24 9.33 -11.07
CA LYS A 83 -0.44 10.44 -10.53
C LYS A 83 0.69 9.95 -9.62
N ILE A 84 0.41 8.92 -8.83
CA ILE A 84 1.37 8.35 -7.88
C ILE A 84 2.49 7.60 -8.61
N LYS A 85 2.18 6.97 -9.73
CA LYS A 85 3.13 6.24 -10.59
C LYS A 85 3.85 5.10 -9.86
N PRO A 86 3.13 4.12 -9.32
CA PRO A 86 3.76 2.93 -8.78
C PRO A 86 4.45 2.13 -9.87
N ASN A 87 5.32 1.20 -9.48
CA ASN A 87 5.97 0.30 -10.44
C ASN A 87 4.99 -0.67 -11.07
N TYR A 88 4.03 -1.15 -10.28
CA TYR A 88 2.99 -2.09 -10.71
C TYR A 88 1.64 -1.68 -10.16
N ILE A 89 0.60 -2.01 -10.91
CA ILE A 89 -0.79 -1.87 -10.48
C ILE A 89 -1.46 -3.23 -10.57
N CYS A 90 -2.17 -3.61 -9.50
CA CYS A 90 -2.99 -4.81 -9.47
C CYS A 90 -4.45 -4.39 -9.21
N ILE A 91 -5.33 -4.76 -10.13
CA ILE A 91 -6.76 -4.49 -9.97
C ILE A 91 -7.38 -5.57 -9.10
N VAL A 92 -8.01 -5.16 -8.01
CA VAL A 92 -8.62 -6.08 -7.05
C VAL A 92 -10.08 -5.68 -6.78
N PRO A 93 -10.97 -6.65 -6.51
CA PRO A 93 -12.32 -6.32 -6.07
C PRO A 93 -12.31 -5.80 -4.64
N GLU A 94 -13.27 -4.93 -4.32
CA GLU A 94 -13.43 -4.41 -2.97
C GLU A 94 -14.88 -4.55 -2.52
N ASN A 95 -15.07 -4.95 -1.26
CA ASN A 95 -16.36 -4.97 -0.60
C ASN A 95 -16.21 -4.25 0.75
N ARG A 96 -16.98 -3.17 0.93
CA ARG A 96 -16.92 -2.36 2.16
C ARG A 96 -17.36 -3.11 3.41
N LYS A 97 -18.14 -4.17 3.25
CA LYS A 97 -18.63 -5.00 4.36
C LYS A 97 -17.62 -6.03 4.83
N GLU A 98 -16.54 -6.23 4.08
CA GLU A 98 -15.49 -7.16 4.48
C GLU A 98 -14.75 -6.64 5.71
N VAL A 99 -14.44 -7.54 6.63
CA VAL A 99 -13.63 -7.24 7.80
C VAL A 99 -12.15 -7.17 7.39
N THR A 100 -11.74 -8.08 6.51
CA THR A 100 -10.39 -8.08 5.96
C THR A 100 -10.29 -7.14 4.78
N THR A 101 -9.09 -6.94 4.26
CA THR A 101 -8.82 -6.04 3.13
C THR A 101 -8.78 -6.76 1.79
N GLU A 102 -8.93 -8.07 1.81
CA GLU A 102 -8.80 -8.92 0.63
C GLU A 102 -10.08 -9.67 0.32
#